data_9d63ac429dc189d5999689bec8bc69b8
#
_entry.id   9d63ac429dc189d5999689bec8bc69b8
#
_cell.length_a   1.000
_cell.length_b   1.000
_cell.length_c   1.000
_cell.angle_alpha   90.00
_cell.angle_beta   90.00
_cell.angle_gamma   90.00
#
_symmetry.space_group_name_H-M   'P 1'
#
loop_
_entity.id
_entity.type
_entity.pdbx_description
1 polymer ?
#
loop_
_entity_poly.entity_id
_entity_poly.type
_entity_poly.pdbx_seq_one_letter_code
_entity_poly.pdbx_strand_id
1 'polypeptide(L)'
;MKKILLPILAALLLISGLPVAAADTEAAALKLTGLDKKLTDGNHLTAAECGEIKLSADGEISSLYIIFHSKVQEFTIKSGEKTETVTSEFLHMLTDVSAFKSSELTVDFGGAKISDIYAFAAGSLPDFVQKWEKPLQRADILLNSSHSDDDQLFFAGLLPYYASRGCDIQVVYYTDHKNETRRRHELLNGLWTVGIKYYPVISNFPDYY
;
A
#
# COMPACT_ATOMS: atom_id res chain seq x y z
N MET A 1 67.68 -15.36 -15.60
CA MET A 1 66.62 -14.54 -14.97
C MET A 1 65.85 -13.83 -16.06
N LYS A 2 64.74 -14.40 -16.53
CA LYS A 2 63.87 -13.83 -17.61
C LYS A 2 62.42 -13.90 -17.17
N LYS A 3 61.86 -12.71 -16.90
CA LYS A 3 60.51 -12.24 -17.20
C LYS A 3 59.35 -13.22 -17.00
N ILE A 4 58.77 -13.19 -15.81
CA ILE A 4 57.40 -13.60 -15.53
C ILE A 4 56.70 -12.38 -14.89
N LEU A 5 56.29 -11.40 -15.70
CA LEU A 5 55.59 -10.20 -15.21
C LEU A 5 54.48 -9.73 -16.15
N LEU A 6 53.87 -10.58 -17.00
CA LEU A 6 52.91 -10.12 -17.98
C LEU A 6 51.50 -10.76 -17.91
N PRO A 7 51.16 -11.74 -17.09
CA PRO A 7 49.75 -12.17 -17.02
C PRO A 7 48.91 -11.56 -15.89
N ILE A 8 49.52 -10.79 -14.95
CA ILE A 8 48.74 -10.26 -13.81
C ILE A 8 47.98 -8.96 -14.15
N LEU A 9 48.43 -8.22 -15.17
CA LEU A 9 47.80 -6.95 -15.54
C LEU A 9 46.57 -7.11 -16.45
N ALA A 10 46.39 -8.27 -17.09
CA ALA A 10 45.25 -8.54 -17.94
C ALA A 10 43.99 -9.07 -17.16
N ALA A 11 44.18 -9.58 -15.95
CA ALA A 11 43.09 -10.08 -15.14
C ALA A 11 42.34 -8.99 -14.34
N LEU A 12 42.92 -7.79 -14.19
CA LEU A 12 42.34 -6.70 -13.46
C LEU A 12 41.38 -5.80 -14.28
N LEU A 13 41.37 -5.98 -15.59
CA LEU A 13 40.53 -5.17 -16.51
C LEU A 13 39.21 -5.82 -16.92
N LEU A 14 38.92 -7.03 -16.43
CA LEU A 14 37.69 -7.77 -16.72
C LEU A 14 36.62 -7.68 -15.63
N ILE A 15 36.85 -6.94 -14.55
CA ILE A 15 35.87 -6.76 -13.42
C ILE A 15 35.06 -5.46 -13.56
N SER A 16 35.32 -4.63 -14.56
CA SER A 16 34.62 -3.34 -14.74
C SER A 16 33.33 -3.40 -15.57
N GLY A 17 32.75 -4.58 -15.73
CA GLY A 17 31.54 -4.76 -16.54
C GLY A 17 30.36 -5.45 -15.86
N LEU A 18 30.35 -5.56 -14.52
CA LEU A 18 29.11 -5.93 -13.83
C LEU A 18 28.19 -4.71 -13.86
N PRO A 19 26.96 -4.83 -14.40
CA PRO A 19 25.99 -3.76 -14.26
C PRO A 19 25.80 -3.53 -12.76
N VAL A 20 26.20 -2.35 -12.29
CA VAL A 20 25.73 -1.87 -11.01
C VAL A 20 24.22 -1.85 -11.14
N ALA A 21 23.52 -2.74 -10.44
CA ALA A 21 22.07 -2.65 -10.33
C ALA A 21 21.78 -1.20 -9.91
N ALA A 22 21.03 -0.48 -10.74
CA ALA A 22 20.59 0.85 -10.37
C ALA A 22 19.91 0.69 -9.03
N ALA A 23 20.40 1.40 -8.00
CA ALA A 23 19.72 1.42 -6.71
C ALA A 23 18.29 1.88 -6.99
N ASP A 24 17.31 1.09 -6.56
CA ASP A 24 15.90 1.51 -6.64
C ASP A 24 15.79 2.85 -5.91
N THR A 25 15.49 3.89 -6.68
CA THR A 25 15.32 5.22 -6.11
C THR A 25 13.99 5.23 -5.35
N GLU A 26 14.00 5.65 -4.10
CA GLU A 26 12.77 5.81 -3.33
C GLU A 26 11.82 6.78 -4.05
N ALA A 27 10.55 6.42 -4.16
CA ALA A 27 9.53 7.25 -4.78
C ALA A 27 9.32 8.52 -3.95
N ALA A 28 9.53 9.68 -4.57
CA ALA A 28 9.29 10.95 -3.90
C ALA A 28 7.79 11.10 -3.60
N ALA A 29 7.46 11.40 -2.35
CA ALA A 29 6.11 11.83 -1.99
C ALA A 29 5.87 13.21 -2.61
N LEU A 30 4.81 13.33 -3.41
CA LEU A 30 4.45 14.56 -4.11
C LEU A 30 3.55 15.41 -3.21
N LYS A 31 3.78 16.73 -3.23
CA LYS A 31 2.93 17.67 -2.51
C LYS A 31 1.65 17.92 -3.29
N LEU A 32 0.53 17.45 -2.75
CA LEU A 32 -0.80 17.76 -3.27
C LEU A 32 -1.26 19.16 -2.82
N THR A 33 -1.92 19.87 -3.72
CA THR A 33 -2.43 21.23 -3.47
C THR A 33 -3.93 21.33 -3.77
N GLY A 34 -4.62 22.27 -3.11
CA GLY A 34 -6.03 22.55 -3.36
C GLY A 34 -7.01 21.56 -2.72
N LEU A 35 -6.53 20.64 -1.89
CA LEU A 35 -7.37 19.67 -1.18
C LEU A 35 -7.83 20.16 0.20
N ASP A 36 -8.93 19.59 0.68
CA ASP A 36 -9.31 19.69 2.10
C ASP A 36 -8.17 19.14 2.97
N LYS A 37 -7.85 19.85 4.04
CA LYS A 37 -6.77 19.43 4.96
C LYS A 37 -6.98 18.05 5.55
N LYS A 38 -8.23 17.60 5.71
CA LYS A 38 -8.56 16.27 6.19
C LYS A 38 -8.09 15.14 5.28
N LEU A 39 -7.82 15.45 4.00
CA LEU A 39 -7.34 14.48 3.02
C LEU A 39 -5.81 14.33 3.01
N THR A 40 -5.11 15.12 3.82
CA THR A 40 -3.63 15.15 3.85
C THR A 40 -3.08 15.36 5.26
N ASP A 41 -3.88 15.09 6.31
CA ASP A 41 -3.46 15.29 7.70
C ASP A 41 -2.83 14.05 8.34
N GLY A 42 -2.84 12.90 7.64
CA GLY A 42 -2.31 11.63 8.12
C GLY A 42 -3.12 11.02 9.25
N ASN A 43 -4.35 11.48 9.46
CA ASN A 43 -5.23 10.97 10.51
C ASN A 43 -6.39 10.20 9.91
N HIS A 44 -6.29 8.89 9.89
CA HIS A 44 -7.30 7.99 9.31
C HIS A 44 -8.70 8.10 9.95
N LEU A 45 -8.84 8.83 11.06
CA LEU A 45 -10.11 9.04 11.75
C LEU A 45 -10.83 10.31 11.29
N THR A 46 -10.11 11.25 10.69
CA THR A 46 -10.70 12.39 9.99
C THR A 46 -11.08 11.98 8.57
N ALA A 47 -12.11 12.58 8.02
CA ALA A 47 -12.52 12.30 6.64
C ALA A 47 -13.24 13.50 6.02
N ALA A 48 -13.16 13.58 4.70
CA ALA A 48 -14.01 14.45 3.89
C ALA A 48 -14.90 13.61 2.99
N GLU A 49 -16.11 14.09 2.74
CA GLU A 49 -16.99 13.52 1.71
C GLU A 49 -16.52 14.05 0.35
N CYS A 50 -16.14 13.14 -0.55
CA CYS A 50 -15.54 13.46 -1.83
C CYS A 50 -16.41 12.97 -2.99
N GLY A 51 -16.93 13.90 -3.78
CA GLY A 51 -17.39 13.64 -5.15
C GLY A 51 -16.21 13.72 -6.10
N GLU A 52 -16.34 14.52 -7.16
CA GLU A 52 -15.24 14.81 -8.07
C GLU A 52 -14.29 15.82 -7.44
N ILE A 53 -13.02 15.44 -7.33
CA ILE A 53 -11.94 16.29 -6.81
C ILE A 53 -10.79 16.37 -7.81
N LYS A 54 -10.12 17.52 -7.84
CA LYS A 54 -8.91 17.72 -8.64
C LYS A 54 -7.68 17.56 -7.77
N LEU A 55 -6.81 16.61 -8.15
CA LEU A 55 -5.49 16.41 -7.58
C LEU A 55 -4.47 17.17 -8.43
N SER A 56 -3.72 18.09 -7.83
CA SER A 56 -2.62 18.79 -8.47
C SER A 56 -1.36 18.59 -7.63
N ALA A 57 -0.32 18.05 -8.24
CA ALA A 57 0.95 17.72 -7.60
C ALA A 57 2.10 18.56 -8.18
N ASP A 58 3.20 18.65 -7.44
CA ASP A 58 4.44 19.32 -7.84
C ASP A 58 5.33 18.46 -8.78
N GLY A 59 4.84 17.31 -9.23
CA GLY A 59 5.49 16.41 -10.17
C GLY A 59 4.52 15.43 -10.82
N GLU A 60 5.02 14.62 -11.77
CA GLU A 60 4.24 13.56 -12.42
C GLU A 60 3.82 12.49 -11.41
N ILE A 61 2.53 12.20 -11.35
CA ILE A 61 1.96 11.22 -10.43
C ILE A 61 2.05 9.83 -11.06
N SER A 62 2.81 8.95 -10.44
CA SER A 62 2.93 7.54 -10.86
C SER A 62 2.01 6.62 -10.07
N SER A 63 1.75 6.92 -8.78
CA SER A 63 0.81 6.16 -7.98
C SER A 63 0.04 7.02 -6.99
N LEU A 64 -1.17 6.59 -6.68
CA LEU A 64 -2.02 7.15 -5.62
C LEU A 64 -2.20 6.10 -4.53
N TYR A 65 -2.02 6.51 -3.27
CA TYR A 65 -2.38 5.73 -2.11
C TYR A 65 -3.54 6.42 -1.39
N ILE A 66 -4.69 5.75 -1.43
CA ILE A 66 -5.97 6.30 -0.97
C ILE A 66 -6.42 5.51 0.25
N ILE A 67 -6.68 6.20 1.35
CA ILE A 67 -7.22 5.63 2.57
C ILE A 67 -8.69 6.02 2.66
N PHE A 68 -9.56 5.05 2.40
CA PHE A 68 -11.00 5.21 2.50
C PHE A 68 -11.43 5.17 3.97
N HIS A 69 -12.31 6.08 4.36
CA HIS A 69 -12.94 6.00 5.68
C HIS A 69 -13.94 4.85 5.77
N SER A 70 -14.61 4.55 4.65
CA SER A 70 -15.45 3.37 4.46
C SER A 70 -15.20 2.79 3.07
N LYS A 71 -15.38 1.48 2.91
CA LYS A 71 -15.16 0.80 1.63
C LYS A 71 -16.08 1.37 0.55
N VAL A 72 -15.50 1.72 -0.60
CA VAL A 72 -16.23 2.02 -1.84
C VAL A 72 -16.07 0.86 -2.83
N GLN A 73 -16.96 0.77 -3.82
CA GLN A 73 -16.88 -0.29 -4.81
C GLN A 73 -16.09 0.12 -6.05
N GLU A 74 -16.23 1.40 -6.46
CA GLU A 74 -15.49 1.94 -7.60
C GLU A 74 -15.33 3.45 -7.49
N PHE A 75 -14.33 3.96 -8.20
CA PHE A 75 -14.10 5.38 -8.42
C PHE A 75 -13.46 5.57 -9.79
N THR A 76 -13.54 6.77 -10.36
CA THR A 76 -12.97 7.06 -11.66
C THR A 76 -11.81 8.03 -11.55
N ILE A 77 -10.78 7.82 -12.40
CA ILE A 77 -9.63 8.70 -12.52
C ILE A 77 -9.61 9.22 -13.96
N LYS A 78 -9.43 10.53 -14.12
CA LYS A 78 -9.40 11.19 -15.43
C LYS A 78 -8.18 12.11 -15.55
N SER A 79 -7.60 12.16 -16.75
CA SER A 79 -6.63 13.19 -17.15
C SER A 79 -6.75 13.44 -18.65
N GLY A 80 -7.11 14.65 -19.05
CA GLY A 80 -7.46 14.95 -20.44
C GLY A 80 -8.64 14.10 -20.92
N GLU A 81 -8.47 13.41 -22.03
CA GLU A 81 -9.47 12.51 -22.59
C GLU A 81 -9.43 11.09 -21.99
N LYS A 82 -8.39 10.77 -21.25
CA LYS A 82 -8.21 9.45 -20.65
C LYS A 82 -9.04 9.31 -19.38
N THR A 83 -9.77 8.22 -19.26
CA THR A 83 -10.56 7.86 -18.09
C THR A 83 -10.34 6.39 -17.76
N GLU A 84 -10.19 6.10 -16.49
CA GLU A 84 -10.06 4.75 -15.95
C GLU A 84 -11.00 4.59 -14.75
N THR A 85 -11.70 3.46 -14.69
CA THR A 85 -12.53 3.08 -13.55
C THR A 85 -11.78 2.05 -12.72
N VAL A 86 -11.63 2.32 -11.43
CA VAL A 86 -10.92 1.49 -10.47
C VAL A 86 -11.90 0.93 -9.46
N THR A 87 -11.92 -0.39 -9.29
CA THR A 87 -12.69 -1.03 -8.23
C THR A 87 -11.88 -1.02 -6.94
N SER A 88 -12.39 -0.37 -5.89
CA SER A 88 -11.78 -0.42 -4.58
C SER A 88 -12.01 -1.79 -3.93
N GLU A 89 -10.93 -2.55 -3.76
CA GLU A 89 -10.96 -3.86 -3.11
C GLU A 89 -10.54 -3.77 -1.63
N PHE A 90 -9.79 -2.72 -1.28
CA PHE A 90 -9.16 -2.56 0.03
C PHE A 90 -9.46 -1.19 0.62
N LEU A 91 -9.52 -1.13 1.95
CA LEU A 91 -9.71 0.14 2.67
C LEU A 91 -8.50 1.07 2.49
N HIS A 92 -7.31 0.50 2.42
CA HIS A 92 -6.06 1.17 2.07
C HIS A 92 -5.69 0.71 0.65
N MET A 93 -5.92 1.57 -0.33
CA MET A 93 -5.84 1.22 -1.77
C MET A 93 -4.65 1.91 -2.42
N LEU A 94 -3.74 1.12 -2.94
CA LEU A 94 -2.68 1.59 -3.83
C LEU A 94 -3.13 1.40 -5.28
N THR A 95 -3.03 2.45 -6.08
CA THR A 95 -3.41 2.44 -7.51
C THR A 95 -2.28 3.00 -8.35
N ASP A 96 -1.86 2.25 -9.38
CA ASP A 96 -0.93 2.72 -10.39
C ASP A 96 -1.66 3.66 -11.37
N VAL A 97 -1.15 4.88 -11.50
CA VAL A 97 -1.67 5.90 -12.41
C VAL A 97 -0.61 6.41 -13.38
N SER A 98 0.53 5.74 -13.44
CA SER A 98 1.68 6.12 -14.29
C SER A 98 1.33 6.24 -15.77
N ALA A 99 0.33 5.48 -16.22
CA ALA A 99 -0.15 5.54 -17.59
C ALA A 99 -0.78 6.89 -17.97
N PHE A 100 -1.20 7.72 -17.03
CA PHE A 100 -1.73 9.06 -17.29
C PHE A 100 -0.64 10.09 -17.62
N LYS A 101 0.60 9.90 -17.15
CA LYS A 101 1.75 10.78 -17.36
C LYS A 101 1.40 12.24 -17.06
N SER A 102 0.82 12.50 -15.91
CA SER A 102 0.28 13.80 -15.54
C SER A 102 0.60 14.18 -14.11
N SER A 103 0.78 15.46 -13.86
CA SER A 103 0.82 16.05 -12.52
C SER A 103 -0.58 16.48 -12.02
N GLU A 104 -1.60 16.36 -12.89
CA GLU A 104 -2.98 16.70 -12.57
C GLU A 104 -3.91 15.55 -12.92
N LEU A 105 -4.69 15.12 -11.95
CA LEU A 105 -5.72 14.08 -12.09
C LEU A 105 -7.04 14.60 -11.53
N THR A 106 -8.13 14.20 -12.15
CA THR A 106 -9.46 14.37 -11.58
C THR A 106 -9.95 13.01 -11.12
N VAL A 107 -10.33 12.91 -9.84
CA VAL A 107 -10.82 11.65 -9.26
C VAL A 107 -12.24 11.86 -8.76
N ASP A 108 -13.17 11.02 -9.22
CA ASP A 108 -14.54 11.02 -8.74
C ASP A 108 -14.79 9.80 -7.86
N PHE A 109 -15.04 10.08 -6.59
CA PHE A 109 -15.31 9.08 -5.56
C PHE A 109 -16.81 8.83 -5.33
N GLY A 110 -17.69 9.47 -6.10
CA GLY A 110 -19.13 9.28 -6.00
C GLY A 110 -19.74 9.67 -4.64
N GLY A 111 -19.13 10.60 -3.89
CA GLY A 111 -19.59 11.01 -2.58
C GLY A 111 -19.04 10.16 -1.42
N ALA A 112 -18.06 9.30 -1.66
CA ALA A 112 -17.47 8.49 -0.60
C ALA A 112 -16.70 9.35 0.42
N LYS A 113 -16.59 8.85 1.65
CA LYS A 113 -15.73 9.45 2.68
C LYS A 113 -14.31 8.94 2.53
N ILE A 114 -13.39 9.87 2.31
CA ILE A 114 -11.95 9.61 2.17
C ILE A 114 -11.22 10.18 3.38
N SER A 115 -10.32 9.41 3.96
CA SER A 115 -9.49 9.85 5.08
C SER A 115 -8.22 10.54 4.59
N ASP A 116 -7.41 9.86 3.76
CA ASP A 116 -6.16 10.42 3.27
C ASP A 116 -5.91 10.08 1.80
N ILE A 117 -5.20 10.96 1.11
CA ILE A 117 -4.70 10.74 -0.25
C ILE A 117 -3.23 11.12 -0.29
N TYR A 118 -2.40 10.19 -0.74
CA TYR A 118 -0.99 10.40 -1.02
C TYR A 118 -0.73 10.16 -2.50
N ALA A 119 0.15 10.98 -3.07
CA ALA A 119 0.63 10.82 -4.44
C ALA A 119 2.14 10.60 -4.43
N PHE A 120 2.63 9.74 -5.30
CA PHE A 120 4.04 9.42 -5.42
C PHE A 120 4.50 9.50 -6.87
N ALA A 121 5.74 9.98 -7.05
CA ALA A 121 6.48 9.84 -8.29
C ALA A 121 6.90 8.37 -8.52
N ALA A 122 7.50 8.07 -9.65
CA ALA A 122 8.06 6.74 -9.92
C ALA A 122 9.19 6.41 -8.94
N GLY A 123 9.22 5.15 -8.48
CA GLY A 123 10.25 4.64 -7.56
C GLY A 123 9.69 3.60 -6.58
N SER A 124 10.54 3.16 -5.63
CA SER A 124 10.13 2.26 -4.56
C SER A 124 9.32 3.02 -3.51
N LEU A 125 8.12 2.53 -3.21
CA LEU A 125 7.20 3.21 -2.30
C LEU A 125 7.65 3.07 -0.83
N PRO A 126 7.40 4.09 0.02
CA PRO A 126 7.67 4.02 1.45
C PRO A 126 6.96 2.85 2.14
N ASP A 127 7.55 2.35 3.24
CA ASP A 127 7.06 1.16 3.95
C ASP A 127 5.64 1.29 4.52
N PHE A 128 5.18 2.52 4.79
CA PHE A 128 3.83 2.74 5.28
C PHE A 128 2.74 2.53 4.21
N VAL A 129 3.11 2.48 2.93
CA VAL A 129 2.19 2.25 1.82
C VAL A 129 1.85 0.76 1.74
N GLN A 130 0.65 0.42 2.14
CA GLN A 130 0.18 -0.96 2.21
C GLN A 130 -0.19 -1.48 0.82
N LYS A 131 0.55 -2.46 0.35
CA LYS A 131 0.34 -3.13 -0.94
C LYS A 131 -0.41 -4.43 -0.73
N TRP A 132 -1.68 -4.32 -0.39
CA TRP A 132 -2.51 -5.48 -0.10
C TRP A 132 -2.72 -6.37 -1.33
N GLU A 133 -2.63 -7.66 -1.11
CA GLU A 133 -3.05 -8.71 -2.05
C GLU A 133 -4.40 -9.28 -1.62
N LYS A 134 -5.14 -9.87 -2.57
CA LYS A 134 -6.44 -10.50 -2.27
C LYS A 134 -6.29 -11.64 -1.27
N PRO A 135 -7.35 -11.91 -0.48
CA PRO A 135 -7.36 -13.05 0.42
C PRO A 135 -7.00 -14.36 -0.29
N LEU A 136 -6.20 -15.17 0.37
CA LEU A 136 -5.74 -16.44 -0.15
C LEU A 136 -6.85 -17.49 -0.16
N GLN A 137 -6.85 -18.34 -1.20
CA GLN A 137 -7.65 -19.56 -1.24
C GLN A 137 -6.99 -20.72 -0.48
N ARG A 138 -5.68 -20.67 -0.33
CA ARG A 138 -4.85 -21.61 0.42
C ARG A 138 -3.69 -20.86 1.05
N ALA A 139 -3.42 -21.10 2.31
CA ALA A 139 -2.34 -20.48 3.05
C ALA A 139 -1.48 -21.54 3.73
N ASP A 140 -0.23 -21.24 4.02
CA ASP A 140 0.62 -22.07 4.88
C ASP A 140 0.14 -22.00 6.32
N ILE A 141 -0.31 -20.81 6.73
CA ILE A 141 -0.86 -20.56 8.07
C ILE A 141 -2.18 -19.82 7.93
N LEU A 142 -3.22 -20.37 8.55
CA LEU A 142 -4.50 -19.70 8.73
C LEU A 142 -4.65 -19.33 10.20
N LEU A 143 -4.63 -18.02 10.47
CA LEU A 143 -4.90 -17.47 11.79
C LEU A 143 -6.37 -17.08 11.91
N ASN A 144 -7.09 -17.68 12.85
CA ASN A 144 -8.46 -17.32 13.17
C ASN A 144 -8.50 -16.55 14.48
N SER A 145 -8.89 -15.29 14.40
CA SER A 145 -9.03 -14.37 15.53
C SER A 145 -10.51 -14.04 15.72
N SER A 146 -10.94 -13.87 16.96
CA SER A 146 -12.30 -13.42 17.26
C SER A 146 -12.39 -11.91 17.05
N HIS A 147 -11.46 -11.14 17.62
CA HIS A 147 -11.44 -9.67 17.59
C HIS A 147 -10.16 -9.13 16.92
N SER A 148 -10.17 -7.84 16.63
CA SER A 148 -9.12 -7.16 15.86
C SER A 148 -7.79 -6.93 16.60
N ASP A 149 -7.67 -7.34 17.83
CA ASP A 149 -6.47 -7.24 18.67
C ASP A 149 -5.90 -8.59 19.08
N ASP A 150 -6.67 -9.69 18.95
CA ASP A 150 -6.23 -11.03 19.33
C ASP A 150 -4.96 -11.47 18.61
N ASP A 151 -4.80 -11.10 17.34
CA ASP A 151 -3.63 -11.38 16.53
C ASP A 151 -2.36 -10.73 17.09
N GLN A 152 -2.47 -9.51 17.60
CA GLN A 152 -1.36 -8.78 18.20
C GLN A 152 -1.11 -9.23 19.64
N LEU A 153 -2.15 -9.47 20.43
CA LEU A 153 -2.03 -9.87 21.83
C LEU A 153 -1.43 -11.26 21.99
N PHE A 154 -1.83 -12.21 21.15
CA PHE A 154 -1.46 -13.62 21.32
C PHE A 154 -0.44 -14.12 20.30
N PHE A 155 -0.32 -13.48 19.12
CA PHE A 155 0.48 -13.96 18.00
C PHE A 155 1.50 -12.97 17.47
N ALA A 156 1.71 -11.82 18.15
CA ALA A 156 2.65 -10.77 17.71
C ALA A 156 4.09 -11.26 17.46
N GLY A 157 4.53 -12.30 18.15
CA GLY A 157 5.83 -12.92 17.91
C GLY A 157 5.83 -13.96 16.77
N LEU A 158 4.69 -14.63 16.56
CA LEU A 158 4.57 -15.69 15.54
C LEU A 158 4.40 -15.12 14.14
N LEU A 159 3.55 -14.10 13.98
CA LEU A 159 3.26 -13.53 12.68
C LEU A 159 4.51 -13.01 11.96
N PRO A 160 5.32 -12.10 12.54
CA PRO A 160 6.53 -11.62 11.88
C PRO A 160 7.59 -12.72 11.71
N TYR A 161 7.64 -13.70 12.62
CA TYR A 161 8.57 -14.82 12.51
C TYR A 161 8.32 -15.65 11.24
N TYR A 162 7.08 -16.01 10.96
CA TYR A 162 6.74 -16.80 9.78
C TYR A 162 6.65 -15.95 8.51
N ALA A 163 6.15 -14.72 8.59
CA ALA A 163 6.12 -13.78 7.46
C ALA A 163 7.53 -13.51 6.92
N SER A 164 8.52 -13.29 7.81
CA SER A 164 9.92 -13.08 7.41
C SER A 164 10.58 -14.31 6.76
N ARG A 165 9.97 -15.47 6.88
CA ARG A 165 10.41 -16.73 6.23
C ARG A 165 9.69 -17.02 4.93
N GLY A 166 8.84 -16.11 4.49
CA GLY A 166 8.10 -16.24 3.24
C GLY A 166 6.89 -17.16 3.31
N CYS A 167 6.39 -17.48 4.54
CA CYS A 167 5.14 -18.21 4.67
C CYS A 167 3.96 -17.34 4.26
N ASP A 168 3.06 -17.91 3.49
CA ASP A 168 1.78 -17.30 3.13
C ASP A 168 0.81 -17.42 4.31
N ILE A 169 0.47 -16.25 4.90
CA ILE A 169 -0.37 -16.17 6.10
C ILE A 169 -1.68 -15.49 5.76
N GLN A 170 -2.81 -16.16 6.01
CA GLN A 170 -4.14 -15.58 5.93
C GLN A 170 -4.69 -15.37 7.34
N VAL A 171 -5.14 -14.15 7.62
CA VAL A 171 -5.83 -13.82 8.88
C VAL A 171 -7.32 -13.69 8.63
N VAL A 172 -8.11 -14.26 9.52
CA VAL A 172 -9.58 -14.21 9.51
C VAL A 172 -10.05 -13.69 10.86
N TYR A 173 -10.92 -12.70 10.84
CA TYR A 173 -11.62 -12.19 12.02
C TYR A 173 -13.09 -12.58 11.96
N TYR A 174 -13.61 -13.13 13.06
CA TYR A 174 -14.99 -13.57 13.10
C TYR A 174 -15.98 -12.42 13.32
N THR A 175 -15.61 -11.42 14.10
CA THR A 175 -16.49 -10.29 14.39
C THR A 175 -16.39 -9.19 13.33
N ASP A 176 -17.48 -8.42 13.18
CA ASP A 176 -17.55 -7.24 12.30
C ASP A 176 -16.91 -5.99 12.92
N HIS A 177 -16.35 -6.11 14.14
CA HIS A 177 -15.76 -5.00 14.92
C HIS A 177 -16.73 -3.84 15.13
N LYS A 178 -18.04 -4.12 15.24
CA LYS A 178 -19.13 -3.12 15.34
C LYS A 178 -19.09 -2.07 14.22
N ASN A 179 -18.46 -2.43 13.08
CA ASN A 179 -18.19 -1.51 11.98
C ASN A 179 -17.41 -0.24 12.35
N GLU A 180 -16.63 -0.26 13.42
CA GLU A 180 -15.82 0.87 13.86
C GLU A 180 -14.65 1.13 12.90
N THR A 181 -14.65 2.30 12.28
CA THR A 181 -13.61 2.73 11.35
C THR A 181 -12.21 2.66 11.97
N ARG A 182 -12.04 3.15 13.20
CA ARG A 182 -10.77 3.12 13.93
C ARG A 182 -10.20 1.71 13.99
N ARG A 183 -11.01 0.77 14.48
CA ARG A 183 -10.60 -0.63 14.65
C ARG A 183 -10.09 -1.26 13.34
N ARG A 184 -10.76 -0.96 12.23
CA ARG A 184 -10.37 -1.46 10.92
C ARG A 184 -9.03 -0.90 10.45
N HIS A 185 -8.78 0.40 10.63
CA HIS A 185 -7.49 0.99 10.29
C HIS A 185 -6.35 0.48 11.18
N GLU A 186 -6.59 0.40 12.49
CA GLU A 186 -5.60 -0.12 13.46
C GLU A 186 -5.22 -1.57 13.14
N LEU A 187 -6.20 -2.42 12.84
CA LEU A 187 -6.02 -3.80 12.43
C LEU A 187 -5.14 -3.90 11.16
N LEU A 188 -5.48 -3.15 10.10
CA LEU A 188 -4.71 -3.17 8.85
C LEU A 188 -3.28 -2.68 9.07
N ASN A 189 -3.09 -1.61 9.85
CA ASN A 189 -1.76 -1.11 10.18
C ASN A 189 -0.94 -2.14 10.98
N GLY A 190 -1.56 -2.79 11.95
CA GLY A 190 -0.94 -3.84 12.76
C GLY A 190 -0.47 -5.02 11.90
N LEU A 191 -1.36 -5.56 11.07
CA LEU A 191 -1.05 -6.68 10.18
C LEU A 191 0.06 -6.32 9.19
N TRP A 192 0.00 -5.13 8.58
CA TRP A 192 1.03 -4.66 7.67
C TRP A 192 2.40 -4.56 8.35
N THR A 193 2.43 -4.01 9.56
CA THR A 193 3.66 -3.84 10.34
C THR A 193 4.34 -5.18 10.65
N VAL A 194 3.58 -6.25 10.86
CA VAL A 194 4.12 -7.59 11.12
C VAL A 194 4.39 -8.41 9.85
N GLY A 195 4.25 -7.79 8.66
CA GLY A 195 4.62 -8.37 7.37
C GLY A 195 3.53 -9.20 6.70
N ILE A 196 2.28 -9.07 7.11
CA ILE A 196 1.14 -9.71 6.44
C ILE A 196 0.84 -8.95 5.15
N LYS A 197 0.74 -9.66 4.03
CA LYS A 197 0.51 -9.10 2.70
C LYS A 197 -0.92 -9.29 2.21
N TYR A 198 -1.57 -10.36 2.65
CA TYR A 198 -2.90 -10.73 2.20
C TYR A 198 -3.97 -10.03 3.04
N TYR A 199 -4.90 -9.36 2.36
CA TYR A 199 -5.96 -8.62 3.04
C TYR A 199 -6.75 -9.56 3.96
N PRO A 200 -7.04 -9.17 5.21
CA PRO A 200 -7.75 -10.04 6.14
C PRO A 200 -9.19 -10.29 5.68
N VAL A 201 -9.69 -11.48 5.98
CA VAL A 201 -11.11 -11.78 5.86
C VAL A 201 -11.80 -11.35 7.15
N ILE A 202 -12.78 -10.47 7.04
CA ILE A 202 -13.58 -10.02 8.18
C ILE A 202 -15.00 -10.53 7.99
N SER A 203 -15.48 -11.35 8.90
CA SER A 203 -16.83 -11.92 8.83
C SER A 203 -17.87 -10.92 9.38
N ASN A 204 -19.14 -11.31 9.29
CA ASN A 204 -20.26 -10.47 9.68
C ASN A 204 -20.88 -10.89 11.03
N PHE A 205 -20.18 -11.70 11.83
CA PHE A 205 -20.70 -12.03 13.14
C PHE A 205 -20.65 -10.79 14.02
N PRO A 206 -21.78 -10.40 14.63
CA PRO A 206 -21.81 -9.20 15.44
C PRO A 206 -20.98 -9.40 16.72
N ASP A 207 -20.28 -8.33 17.09
CA ASP A 207 -19.50 -8.29 18.31
C ASP A 207 -20.40 -7.85 19.48
N TYR A 208 -21.06 -8.80 20.12
CA TYR A 208 -21.88 -8.58 21.30
C TYR A 208 -21.12 -8.88 22.58
N TYR A 209 -21.31 -8.04 23.57
CA TYR A 209 -20.93 -8.27 24.95
C TYR A 209 -22.16 -8.62 25.77
#